data_d38410bb16d170993f8f6b0811cdf46a
#
_entry.id   d38410bb16d170993f8f6b0811cdf46a
#
_cell.length_a   1.000
_cell.length_b   1.000
_cell.length_c   1.000
_cell.angle_alpha   90.00
_cell.angle_beta   90.00
_cell.angle_gamma   90.00
#
_symmetry.space_group_name_H-M   'P 1'
#
loop_
_entity.id
_entity.type
_entity.pdbx_description
1 polymer ?
#
loop_
_entity_poly.entity_id
_entity_poly.type
_entity_poly.pdbx_seq_one_letter_code
_entity_poly.pdbx_strand_id
1 'polypeptide(L)'
;MERLERCGQWLRAALAAGRLRRRLPWLLLAIVLVGSALKDNELVPETPMQNKHNPLNVYFVKVAWAWTLWLLLPFIAVTTYQFAKSKLHYGPTKSILLVLRRLSALLVGTAIWYICTGLFLYIENLTGTCSIAGEGSQPHHPPATKQQCLQASGVWSGFDISGHCFLLSYCALLMVEELAVLEGLATQQNSKLQAVIDALLVSLCLLTMVWVFMFFCTALYFHDFSQKLLGVLIGLTAWYGTYRVWYLKPFSPGLPLPHIPLSSKKYSYSR
;
A
#
# COMPACT_ATOMS: atom_id res chain seq x y z
N MET A 1 -18.50 20.28 -11.34
CA MET A 1 -18.85 19.69 -10.03
C MET A 1 -19.77 18.49 -10.19
N GLU A 2 -20.86 18.57 -10.92
CA GLU A 2 -21.82 17.44 -11.12
C GLU A 2 -21.22 16.11 -11.61
N ARG A 3 -20.24 16.16 -12.53
CA ARG A 3 -19.57 14.93 -13.03
C ARG A 3 -18.74 14.25 -11.94
N LEU A 4 -18.05 15.03 -11.10
CA LEU A 4 -17.24 14.54 -9.99
C LEU A 4 -18.14 13.92 -8.91
N GLU A 5 -19.25 14.56 -8.59
CA GLU A 5 -20.23 14.03 -7.62
C GLU A 5 -20.84 12.71 -8.09
N ARG A 6 -21.24 12.62 -9.37
CA ARG A 6 -21.74 11.36 -9.95
C ARG A 6 -20.70 10.25 -9.92
N CYS A 7 -19.45 10.56 -10.29
CA CYS A 7 -18.35 9.60 -10.21
C CYS A 7 -18.09 9.16 -8.77
N GLY A 8 -18.05 10.09 -7.81
CA GLY A 8 -17.90 9.81 -6.40
C GLY A 8 -19.01 8.92 -5.84
N GLN A 9 -20.27 9.19 -6.20
CA GLN A 9 -21.42 8.38 -5.77
C GLN A 9 -21.34 6.94 -6.32
N TRP A 10 -21.00 6.79 -7.60
CA TRP A 10 -20.83 5.49 -8.23
C TRP A 10 -19.69 4.69 -7.58
N LEU A 11 -18.54 5.32 -7.34
CA LEU A 11 -17.41 4.70 -6.66
C LEU A 11 -17.77 4.27 -5.22
N ARG A 12 -18.47 5.11 -4.47
CA ARG A 12 -18.96 4.77 -3.11
C ARG A 12 -19.86 3.54 -3.15
N ALA A 13 -20.82 3.48 -4.08
CA ALA A 13 -21.71 2.33 -4.23
C ALA A 13 -20.94 1.05 -4.59
N ALA A 14 -19.93 1.16 -5.47
CA ALA A 14 -19.09 0.03 -5.85
C ALA A 14 -18.20 -0.47 -4.68
N LEU A 15 -17.69 0.44 -3.85
CA LEU A 15 -16.84 0.13 -2.70
C LEU A 15 -17.64 -0.36 -1.48
N ALA A 16 -18.86 0.17 -1.27
CA ALA A 16 -19.73 -0.17 -0.13
C ALA A 16 -20.03 -1.69 -0.01
N ALA A 17 -19.96 -2.44 -1.12
CA ALA A 17 -20.12 -3.88 -1.07
C ALA A 17 -18.95 -4.63 -0.38
N GLY A 18 -17.87 -3.96 0.00
CA GLY A 18 -16.66 -4.54 0.63
C GLY A 18 -16.00 -5.65 -0.20
N ARG A 19 -16.45 -5.86 -1.44
CA ARG A 19 -15.96 -6.93 -2.33
C ARG A 19 -14.52 -6.72 -2.73
N LEU A 20 -14.13 -5.49 -3.05
CA LEU A 20 -12.77 -5.14 -3.43
C LEU A 20 -11.80 -5.44 -2.27
N ARG A 21 -12.11 -4.98 -1.06
CA ARG A 21 -11.31 -5.18 0.16
C ARG A 21 -11.06 -6.67 0.47
N ARG A 22 -12.05 -7.54 0.19
CA ARG A 22 -11.91 -8.99 0.41
C ARG A 22 -11.17 -9.70 -0.72
N ARG A 23 -11.28 -9.21 -1.96
CA ARG A 23 -10.71 -9.87 -3.16
C ARG A 23 -9.32 -9.40 -3.52
N LEU A 24 -8.95 -8.16 -3.18
CA LEU A 24 -7.66 -7.57 -3.55
C LEU A 24 -6.45 -8.40 -3.08
N PRO A 25 -6.39 -8.94 -1.83
CA PRO A 25 -5.27 -9.79 -1.42
C PRO A 25 -5.08 -11.00 -2.32
N TRP A 26 -6.17 -11.67 -2.68
CA TRP A 26 -6.15 -12.84 -3.58
C TRP A 26 -5.78 -12.48 -5.01
N LEU A 27 -6.25 -11.32 -5.49
CA LEU A 27 -5.87 -10.80 -6.81
C LEU A 27 -4.36 -10.55 -6.89
N LEU A 28 -3.75 -9.95 -5.86
CA LEU A 28 -2.32 -9.70 -5.81
C LEU A 28 -1.51 -11.02 -5.82
N LEU A 29 -1.94 -12.03 -5.06
CA LEU A 29 -1.31 -13.35 -5.11
C LEU A 29 -1.46 -14.01 -6.49
N ALA A 30 -2.65 -13.95 -7.09
CA ALA A 30 -2.89 -14.49 -8.43
C ALA A 30 -2.00 -13.80 -9.49
N ILE A 31 -1.82 -12.48 -9.39
CA ILE A 31 -0.93 -11.71 -10.29
C ILE A 31 0.52 -12.21 -10.19
N VAL A 32 1.03 -12.47 -8.99
CA VAL A 32 2.40 -13.00 -8.83
C VAL A 32 2.52 -14.41 -9.42
N LEU A 33 1.55 -15.28 -9.16
CA LEU A 33 1.56 -16.66 -9.69
C LEU A 33 1.50 -16.66 -11.23
N VAL A 34 0.52 -15.98 -11.80
CA VAL A 34 0.32 -15.94 -13.26
C VAL A 34 1.47 -15.17 -13.94
N GLY A 35 1.87 -14.00 -13.41
CA GLY A 35 2.95 -13.21 -13.98
C GLY A 35 4.28 -13.93 -13.95
N SER A 36 4.58 -14.72 -12.91
CA SER A 36 5.79 -15.52 -12.87
C SER A 36 5.73 -16.68 -13.85
N ALA A 37 4.59 -17.39 -13.93
CA ALA A 37 4.43 -18.48 -14.91
C ALA A 37 4.57 -17.98 -16.35
N LEU A 38 4.05 -16.80 -16.68
CA LEU A 38 4.22 -16.20 -18.00
C LEU A 38 5.68 -15.83 -18.28
N LYS A 39 6.40 -15.27 -17.29
CA LYS A 39 7.81 -14.93 -17.40
C LYS A 39 8.67 -16.18 -17.61
N ASP A 40 8.46 -17.20 -16.79
CA ASP A 40 9.29 -18.42 -16.80
C ASP A 40 9.09 -19.25 -18.10
N ASN A 41 7.94 -19.09 -18.78
CA ASN A 41 7.65 -19.72 -20.07
C ASN A 41 7.97 -18.80 -21.27
N GLU A 42 8.64 -17.66 -21.05
CA GLU A 42 9.02 -16.70 -22.11
C GLU A 42 7.81 -16.16 -22.94
N LEU A 43 6.61 -16.19 -22.35
CA LEU A 43 5.39 -15.74 -23.01
C LEU A 43 5.13 -14.25 -22.87
N VAL A 44 6.04 -13.51 -22.23
CA VAL A 44 5.90 -12.07 -21.97
C VAL A 44 6.43 -11.26 -23.15
N PRO A 45 5.60 -10.42 -23.79
CA PRO A 45 6.05 -9.58 -24.90
C PRO A 45 7.03 -8.50 -24.43
N GLU A 46 7.97 -8.13 -25.27
CA GLU A 46 8.84 -6.98 -25.02
C GLU A 46 8.04 -5.69 -25.03
N THR A 47 8.12 -4.94 -23.94
CA THR A 47 7.44 -3.64 -23.81
C THR A 47 8.36 -2.61 -23.14
N PRO A 48 8.12 -1.31 -23.31
CA PRO A 48 8.85 -0.26 -22.62
C PRO A 48 8.84 -0.39 -21.08
N MET A 49 7.89 -1.17 -20.52
CA MET A 49 7.77 -1.41 -19.06
C MET A 49 8.88 -2.31 -18.51
N GLN A 50 9.56 -3.08 -19.39
CA GLN A 50 10.72 -3.89 -19.03
C GLN A 50 11.94 -3.03 -18.66
N ASN A 51 11.99 -1.79 -19.14
CA ASN A 51 13.10 -0.89 -18.85
C ASN A 51 13.01 -0.35 -17.42
N LYS A 52 14.01 -0.65 -16.57
CA LYS A 52 14.13 -0.13 -15.20
C LYS A 52 14.18 1.40 -15.12
N HIS A 53 14.59 2.07 -16.19
CA HIS A 53 14.66 3.53 -16.32
C HIS A 53 13.38 4.16 -16.88
N ASN A 54 12.32 3.39 -17.08
CA ASN A 54 11.02 3.94 -17.48
C ASN A 54 10.57 5.04 -16.49
N PRO A 55 10.08 6.20 -16.97
CA PRO A 55 9.63 7.30 -16.12
C PRO A 55 8.60 6.90 -15.05
N LEU A 56 7.68 5.98 -15.36
CA LEU A 56 6.72 5.47 -14.39
C LEU A 56 7.43 4.73 -13.24
N ASN A 57 8.47 3.95 -13.54
CA ASN A 57 9.23 3.26 -12.52
C ASN A 57 10.06 4.23 -11.67
N VAL A 58 10.72 5.19 -12.30
CA VAL A 58 11.62 6.14 -11.63
C VAL A 58 10.85 7.16 -10.76
N TYR A 59 9.79 7.77 -11.31
CA TYR A 59 9.09 8.89 -10.66
C TYR A 59 7.85 8.46 -9.86
N PHE A 60 7.27 7.29 -10.15
CA PHE A 60 6.11 6.80 -9.41
C PHE A 60 6.45 5.65 -8.49
N VAL A 61 6.98 4.55 -9.01
CA VAL A 61 7.14 3.33 -8.21
C VAL A 61 8.19 3.48 -7.12
N LYS A 62 9.35 4.09 -7.42
CA LYS A 62 10.41 4.31 -6.42
C LYS A 62 9.98 5.21 -5.25
N VAL A 63 9.01 6.09 -5.48
CA VAL A 63 8.46 7.01 -4.47
C VAL A 63 6.98 6.71 -4.15
N ALA A 64 6.54 5.46 -4.37
CA ALA A 64 5.15 5.05 -4.20
C ALA A 64 4.60 5.36 -2.81
N TRP A 65 5.42 5.21 -1.77
CA TRP A 65 5.04 5.56 -0.41
C TRP A 65 4.71 7.06 -0.25
N ALA A 66 5.51 7.93 -0.85
CA ALA A 66 5.28 9.37 -0.78
C ALA A 66 3.95 9.77 -1.47
N TRP A 67 3.64 9.24 -2.65
CA TRP A 67 2.36 9.46 -3.32
C TRP A 67 1.17 8.96 -2.51
N THR A 68 1.31 7.78 -1.91
CA THR A 68 0.28 7.18 -1.05
C THR A 68 0.04 8.05 0.18
N LEU A 69 1.09 8.51 0.87
CA LEU A 69 0.99 9.43 2.01
C LEU A 69 0.33 10.76 1.64
N TRP A 70 0.72 11.34 0.51
CA TRP A 70 0.21 12.64 0.04
C TRP A 70 -1.31 12.65 -0.12
N LEU A 71 -1.90 11.54 -0.60
CA LEU A 71 -3.34 11.43 -0.76
C LEU A 71 -4.05 10.92 0.50
N LEU A 72 -3.46 9.98 1.23
CA LEU A 72 -4.09 9.43 2.44
C LEU A 72 -4.15 10.42 3.59
N LEU A 73 -3.13 11.26 3.76
CA LEU A 73 -3.09 12.22 4.86
C LEU A 73 -4.32 13.15 4.87
N PRO A 74 -4.62 13.91 3.81
CA PRO A 74 -5.81 14.75 3.78
C PRO A 74 -7.10 13.92 3.79
N PHE A 75 -7.13 12.76 3.14
CA PHE A 75 -8.30 11.89 3.12
C PHE A 75 -8.67 11.41 4.54
N ILE A 76 -7.72 10.85 5.28
CA ILE A 76 -7.94 10.38 6.66
C ILE A 76 -8.34 11.55 7.57
N ALA A 77 -7.66 12.70 7.45
CA ALA A 77 -7.96 13.87 8.28
C ALA A 77 -9.39 14.35 8.08
N VAL A 78 -9.79 14.59 6.83
CA VAL A 78 -11.11 15.15 6.50
C VAL A 78 -12.23 14.16 6.81
N THR A 79 -12.10 12.91 6.39
CA THR A 79 -13.14 11.89 6.59
C THR A 79 -13.31 11.53 8.05
N THR A 80 -12.22 11.40 8.81
CA THR A 80 -12.28 11.12 10.25
C THR A 80 -12.91 12.29 11.03
N TYR A 81 -12.55 13.53 10.69
CA TYR A 81 -13.16 14.71 11.32
C TYR A 81 -14.66 14.78 11.05
N GLN A 82 -15.07 14.57 9.80
CA GLN A 82 -16.49 14.57 9.44
C GLN A 82 -17.25 13.43 10.13
N PHE A 83 -16.66 12.24 10.20
CA PHE A 83 -17.23 11.09 10.90
C PHE A 83 -17.39 11.38 12.40
N ALA A 84 -16.37 11.94 13.06
CA ALA A 84 -16.41 12.30 14.47
C ALA A 84 -17.52 13.31 14.77
N LYS A 85 -17.67 14.32 13.92
CA LYS A 85 -18.69 15.35 14.08
C LYS A 85 -20.11 14.85 13.79
N SER A 86 -20.29 14.09 12.70
CA SER A 86 -21.62 13.69 12.21
C SER A 86 -22.20 12.46 12.89
N LYS A 87 -21.35 11.48 13.22
CA LYS A 87 -21.79 10.20 13.78
C LYS A 87 -21.55 10.07 15.29
N LEU A 88 -20.42 10.59 15.77
CA LEU A 88 -20.07 10.51 17.20
C LEU A 88 -20.49 11.75 17.97
N HIS A 89 -20.93 12.82 17.29
CA HIS A 89 -21.32 14.11 17.88
C HIS A 89 -20.23 14.69 18.81
N TYR A 90 -18.95 14.47 18.45
CA TYR A 90 -17.83 14.97 19.22
C TYR A 90 -17.65 16.48 19.02
N GLY A 91 -17.27 17.17 20.11
CA GLY A 91 -16.80 18.55 20.03
C GLY A 91 -15.46 18.65 19.29
N PRO A 92 -15.01 19.87 18.95
CA PRO A 92 -13.83 20.07 18.10
C PRO A 92 -12.57 19.42 18.66
N THR A 93 -12.30 19.53 19.94
CA THR A 93 -11.10 18.96 20.58
C THR A 93 -11.06 17.43 20.48
N LYS A 94 -12.16 16.74 20.78
CA LYS A 94 -12.25 15.27 20.68
C LYS A 94 -12.16 14.81 19.24
N SER A 95 -12.71 15.58 18.29
CA SER A 95 -12.62 15.27 16.86
C SER A 95 -11.17 15.38 16.36
N ILE A 96 -10.44 16.42 16.77
CA ILE A 96 -9.02 16.60 16.42
C ILE A 96 -8.18 15.48 17.02
N LEU A 97 -8.41 15.11 18.29
CA LEU A 97 -7.67 14.01 18.93
C LEU A 97 -7.88 12.67 18.18
N LEU A 98 -9.12 12.40 17.73
CA LEU A 98 -9.40 11.22 16.92
C LEU A 98 -8.68 11.27 15.57
N VAL A 99 -8.64 12.43 14.92
CA VAL A 99 -7.89 12.62 13.67
C VAL A 99 -6.40 12.34 13.89
N LEU A 100 -5.78 12.92 14.92
CA LEU A 100 -4.36 12.68 15.22
C LEU A 100 -4.08 11.21 15.50
N ARG A 101 -4.97 10.55 16.27
CA ARG A 101 -4.89 9.12 16.50
C ARG A 101 -4.98 8.31 15.19
N ARG A 102 -5.91 8.67 14.29
CA ARG A 102 -6.04 7.98 12.99
C ARG A 102 -4.83 8.24 12.06
N LEU A 103 -4.30 9.47 12.05
CA LEU A 103 -3.10 9.80 11.29
C LEU A 103 -1.86 9.04 11.77
N SER A 104 -1.81 8.59 13.02
CA SER A 104 -0.70 7.75 13.48
C SER A 104 -0.60 6.41 12.73
N ALA A 105 -1.66 5.96 12.03
CA ALA A 105 -1.58 4.81 11.12
C ALA A 105 -0.58 5.03 9.98
N LEU A 106 -0.41 6.27 9.52
CA LEU A 106 0.58 6.62 8.49
C LEU A 106 2.01 6.55 9.03
N LEU A 107 2.22 6.90 10.31
CA LEU A 107 3.52 6.73 10.97
C LEU A 107 3.87 5.24 11.12
N VAL A 108 2.89 4.42 11.48
CA VAL A 108 3.06 2.96 11.53
C VAL A 108 3.42 2.41 10.15
N GLY A 109 2.70 2.83 9.10
CA GLY A 109 2.99 2.43 7.73
C GLY A 109 4.40 2.84 7.28
N THR A 110 4.84 4.04 7.64
CA THR A 110 6.20 4.53 7.36
C THR A 110 7.25 3.68 8.08
N ALA A 111 7.02 3.34 9.35
CA ALA A 111 7.92 2.48 10.11
C ALA A 111 8.03 1.07 9.49
N ILE A 112 6.90 0.48 9.09
CA ILE A 112 6.88 -0.81 8.40
C ILE A 112 7.67 -0.74 7.09
N TRP A 113 7.42 0.27 6.26
CA TRP A 113 8.15 0.47 5.01
C TRP A 113 9.66 0.56 5.25
N TYR A 114 10.09 1.40 6.19
CA TYR A 114 11.51 1.61 6.50
C TYR A 114 12.18 0.33 7.01
N ILE A 115 11.54 -0.37 7.96
CA ILE A 115 12.07 -1.61 8.55
C ILE A 115 12.15 -2.71 7.50
N CYS A 116 11.09 -2.92 6.71
CA CYS A 116 11.08 -3.98 5.70
C CYS A 116 12.11 -3.73 4.60
N THR A 117 12.20 -2.50 4.07
CA THR A 117 13.20 -2.18 3.04
C THR A 117 14.63 -2.30 3.56
N GLY A 118 14.89 -1.87 4.81
CA GLY A 118 16.17 -2.08 5.46
C GLY A 118 16.53 -3.56 5.62
N LEU A 119 15.54 -4.37 6.02
CA LEU A 119 15.71 -5.83 6.14
C LEU A 119 16.00 -6.49 4.76
N PHE A 120 15.34 -6.06 3.69
CA PHE A 120 15.58 -6.60 2.34
C PHE A 120 17.02 -6.33 1.88
N LEU A 121 17.50 -5.10 2.08
CA LEU A 121 18.88 -4.75 1.78
C LEU A 121 19.88 -5.54 2.64
N TYR A 122 19.56 -5.76 3.89
CA TYR A 122 20.38 -6.57 4.79
C TYR A 122 20.47 -8.03 4.31
N ILE A 123 19.34 -8.65 3.93
CA ILE A 123 19.29 -10.02 3.41
C ILE A 123 20.06 -10.12 2.08
N GLU A 124 19.87 -9.17 1.16
CA GLU A 124 20.60 -9.11 -0.10
C GLU A 124 22.12 -9.04 0.12
N ASN A 125 22.56 -8.24 1.08
CA ASN A 125 23.99 -8.13 1.41
C ASN A 125 24.53 -9.41 2.08
N LEU A 126 23.73 -10.02 2.98
CA LEU A 126 24.12 -11.22 3.71
C LEU A 126 24.26 -12.46 2.80
N THR A 127 23.39 -12.56 1.79
CA THR A 127 23.36 -13.69 0.85
C THR A 127 24.17 -13.43 -0.43
N GLY A 128 24.72 -12.23 -0.58
CA GLY A 128 25.36 -11.80 -1.81
C GLY A 128 26.76 -12.31 -1.99
N THR A 129 27.10 -12.58 -3.24
CA THR A 129 28.43 -12.94 -3.69
C THR A 129 28.85 -12.04 -4.85
N CYS A 130 30.14 -11.71 -4.92
CA CYS A 130 30.71 -10.91 -5.99
C CYS A 130 31.38 -11.79 -7.04
N SER A 131 31.02 -11.64 -8.30
CA SER A 131 31.69 -12.23 -9.44
C SER A 131 32.33 -11.15 -10.29
N ILE A 132 33.66 -11.27 -10.54
CA ILE A 132 34.44 -10.37 -11.40
C ILE A 132 34.77 -11.11 -12.68
N ALA A 133 34.33 -10.59 -13.82
CA ALA A 133 34.62 -11.20 -15.12
C ALA A 133 36.08 -10.90 -15.54
N GLY A 134 36.88 -11.94 -15.76
CA GLY A 134 38.18 -11.79 -16.43
C GLY A 134 39.44 -12.18 -15.69
N GLU A 135 39.39 -12.71 -14.46
CA GLU A 135 40.59 -13.18 -13.78
C GLU A 135 40.51 -14.66 -13.42
N GLY A 136 41.38 -15.44 -14.06
CA GLY A 136 41.73 -16.82 -13.67
C GLY A 136 42.50 -16.89 -12.35
N SER A 137 42.65 -15.77 -11.63
CA SER A 137 43.25 -15.65 -10.30
C SER A 137 42.19 -15.08 -9.36
N GLN A 138 41.70 -15.87 -8.43
CA GLN A 138 40.86 -15.36 -7.36
C GLN A 138 41.58 -14.18 -6.68
N PRO A 139 40.94 -13.00 -6.53
CA PRO A 139 41.55 -11.92 -5.78
C PRO A 139 41.83 -12.39 -4.35
N HIS A 140 43.02 -12.06 -3.83
CA HIS A 140 43.45 -12.43 -2.48
C HIS A 140 42.46 -12.03 -1.35
N HIS A 141 41.56 -11.10 -1.64
CA HIS A 141 40.40 -10.71 -0.79
C HIS A 141 39.20 -10.44 -1.70
N PRO A 142 38.22 -11.36 -1.77
CA PRO A 142 36.97 -11.08 -2.49
C PRO A 142 36.26 -9.89 -1.84
N PRO A 143 35.64 -8.99 -2.63
CA PRO A 143 34.88 -7.84 -2.11
C PRO A 143 33.81 -8.32 -1.12
N ALA A 144 33.88 -7.85 0.14
CA ALA A 144 32.99 -8.29 1.20
C ALA A 144 31.61 -7.59 1.16
N THR A 145 31.48 -6.52 0.35
CA THR A 145 30.25 -5.72 0.27
C THR A 145 29.86 -5.45 -1.18
N LYS A 146 28.55 -5.25 -1.40
CA LYS A 146 27.98 -4.87 -2.70
C LYS A 146 28.68 -3.64 -3.28
N GLN A 147 28.96 -2.63 -2.45
CA GLN A 147 29.62 -1.40 -2.90
C GLN A 147 31.04 -1.65 -3.39
N GLN A 148 31.83 -2.45 -2.68
CA GLN A 148 33.20 -2.82 -3.10
C GLN A 148 33.19 -3.65 -4.38
N CYS A 149 32.23 -4.56 -4.52
CA CYS A 149 32.05 -5.36 -5.72
C CYS A 149 31.77 -4.48 -6.97
N LEU A 150 30.85 -3.53 -6.83
CA LEU A 150 30.53 -2.60 -7.93
C LEU A 150 31.68 -1.65 -8.27
N GLN A 151 32.48 -1.20 -7.28
CA GLN A 151 33.70 -0.43 -7.51
C GLN A 151 34.79 -1.21 -8.26
N ALA A 152 34.84 -2.51 -8.04
CA ALA A 152 35.71 -3.42 -8.77
C ALA A 152 35.14 -3.88 -10.12
N SER A 153 34.07 -3.21 -10.64
CA SER A 153 33.37 -3.61 -11.88
C SER A 153 32.83 -5.04 -11.85
N GLY A 154 32.61 -5.59 -10.65
CA GLY A 154 32.04 -6.93 -10.46
C GLY A 154 30.51 -6.92 -10.51
N VAL A 155 29.92 -8.10 -10.66
CA VAL A 155 28.49 -8.35 -10.59
C VAL A 155 28.16 -8.91 -9.20
N TRP A 156 27.31 -8.18 -8.46
CA TRP A 156 26.80 -8.64 -7.17
C TRP A 156 25.54 -9.49 -7.37
N SER A 157 25.55 -10.70 -6.84
CA SER A 157 24.42 -11.63 -6.89
C SER A 157 24.03 -12.02 -5.45
N GLY A 158 22.87 -11.54 -5.00
CA GLY A 158 22.30 -11.84 -3.70
C GLY A 158 20.80 -12.13 -3.81
N PHE A 159 20.19 -12.60 -2.72
CA PHE A 159 18.75 -12.83 -2.67
C PHE A 159 18.00 -11.50 -2.52
N ASP A 160 17.62 -10.91 -3.65
CA ASP A 160 16.98 -9.58 -3.74
C ASP A 160 15.45 -9.71 -3.62
N ILE A 161 14.92 -9.62 -2.39
CA ILE A 161 13.47 -9.61 -2.17
C ILE A 161 12.85 -8.41 -2.87
N SER A 162 11.78 -8.65 -3.65
CA SER A 162 11.14 -7.60 -4.44
C SER A 162 10.50 -6.50 -3.57
N GLY A 163 11.23 -5.40 -3.39
CA GLY A 163 10.74 -4.21 -2.68
C GLY A 163 9.51 -3.59 -3.37
N HIS A 164 9.41 -3.68 -4.70
CA HIS A 164 8.25 -3.21 -5.45
C HIS A 164 7.00 -4.08 -5.18
N CYS A 165 7.14 -5.41 -5.16
CA CYS A 165 6.03 -6.30 -4.83
C CYS A 165 5.52 -6.08 -3.40
N PHE A 166 6.44 -5.86 -2.44
CA PHE A 166 6.07 -5.48 -1.08
C PHE A 166 5.33 -4.13 -1.04
N LEU A 167 5.96 -3.08 -1.57
CA LEU A 167 5.47 -1.70 -1.38
C LEU A 167 4.15 -1.45 -2.10
N LEU A 168 4.04 -1.87 -3.38
CA LEU A 168 2.84 -1.64 -4.18
C LEU A 168 1.63 -2.42 -3.65
N SER A 169 1.83 -3.67 -3.21
CA SER A 169 0.76 -4.46 -2.59
C SER A 169 0.33 -3.85 -1.26
N TYR A 170 1.27 -3.45 -0.42
CA TYR A 170 0.99 -2.81 0.86
C TYR A 170 0.23 -1.49 0.68
N CYS A 171 0.69 -0.60 -0.22
CA CYS A 171 0.03 0.67 -0.51
C CYS A 171 -1.40 0.47 -1.05
N ALA A 172 -1.60 -0.45 -1.99
CA ALA A 172 -2.93 -0.73 -2.55
C ALA A 172 -3.90 -1.24 -1.48
N LEU A 173 -3.45 -2.17 -0.63
CA LEU A 173 -4.27 -2.71 0.47
C LEU A 173 -4.61 -1.65 1.51
N LEU A 174 -3.63 -0.81 1.88
CA LEU A 174 -3.81 0.28 2.82
C LEU A 174 -4.87 1.28 2.32
N MET A 175 -4.75 1.73 1.07
CA MET A 175 -5.71 2.66 0.48
C MET A 175 -7.12 2.09 0.46
N VAL A 176 -7.29 0.83 0.05
CA VAL A 176 -8.62 0.19 0.00
C VAL A 176 -9.23 0.01 1.40
N GLU A 177 -8.42 -0.25 2.43
CA GLU A 177 -8.91 -0.29 3.83
C GLU A 177 -9.34 1.09 4.32
N GLU A 178 -8.57 2.15 4.03
CA GLU A 178 -8.92 3.51 4.46
C GLU A 178 -10.20 4.02 3.77
N LEU A 179 -10.51 3.58 2.57
CA LEU A 179 -11.78 3.91 1.89
C LEU A 179 -13.02 3.37 2.63
N ALA A 180 -12.87 2.39 3.52
CA ALA A 180 -14.00 1.83 4.28
C ALA A 180 -14.74 2.87 5.14
N VAL A 181 -14.09 3.96 5.54
CA VAL A 181 -14.75 5.05 6.30
C VAL A 181 -15.96 5.63 5.55
N LEU A 182 -15.96 5.56 4.23
CA LEU A 182 -17.05 6.08 3.39
C LEU A 182 -18.35 5.30 3.54
N GLU A 183 -18.30 4.03 3.97
CA GLU A 183 -19.49 3.23 4.29
C GLU A 183 -20.30 3.84 5.46
N GLY A 184 -19.60 4.52 6.38
CA GLY A 184 -20.21 5.17 7.55
C GLY A 184 -20.58 6.64 7.36
N LEU A 185 -20.09 7.30 6.30
CA LEU A 185 -20.32 8.71 6.04
C LEU A 185 -21.56 8.92 5.15
N ALA A 186 -22.52 9.72 5.65
CA ALA A 186 -23.64 10.17 4.83
C ALA A 186 -23.15 11.15 3.76
N THR A 187 -23.62 10.99 2.52
CA THR A 187 -23.32 11.91 1.44
C THR A 187 -24.08 13.22 1.67
N GLN A 188 -23.37 14.30 1.80
CA GLN A 188 -23.94 15.64 1.99
C GLN A 188 -23.91 16.35 0.63
N GLN A 189 -25.03 16.34 -0.09
CA GLN A 189 -25.13 16.97 -1.40
C GLN A 189 -24.78 18.47 -1.33
N ASN A 190 -24.07 18.96 -2.35
CA ASN A 190 -23.72 20.37 -2.56
C ASN A 190 -22.83 21.03 -1.49
N SER A 191 -22.08 20.28 -0.69
CA SER A 191 -21.10 20.87 0.21
C SER A 191 -19.70 20.90 -0.41
N LYS A 192 -18.95 22.00 -0.19
CA LYS A 192 -17.53 22.09 -0.61
C LYS A 192 -16.68 20.93 -0.02
N LEU A 193 -16.99 20.55 1.20
CA LEU A 193 -16.30 19.45 1.88
C LEU A 193 -16.56 18.11 1.19
N GLN A 194 -17.80 17.88 0.72
CA GLN A 194 -18.14 16.68 -0.04
C GLN A 194 -17.36 16.62 -1.36
N ALA A 195 -17.25 17.74 -2.08
CA ALA A 195 -16.46 17.82 -3.31
C ALA A 195 -14.98 17.47 -3.07
N VAL A 196 -14.39 17.92 -1.95
CA VAL A 196 -13.01 17.56 -1.57
C VAL A 196 -12.89 16.06 -1.30
N ILE A 197 -13.82 15.47 -0.55
CA ILE A 197 -13.81 14.03 -0.28
C ILE A 197 -13.96 13.22 -1.57
N ASP A 198 -14.83 13.64 -2.48
CA ASP A 198 -15.03 12.94 -3.75
C ASP A 198 -13.81 13.07 -4.68
N ALA A 199 -13.15 14.23 -4.69
CA ALA A 199 -11.89 14.40 -5.42
C ALA A 199 -10.78 13.49 -4.87
N LEU A 200 -10.62 13.43 -3.54
CA LEU A 200 -9.66 12.55 -2.89
C LEU A 200 -9.99 11.07 -3.12
N LEU A 201 -11.27 10.70 -3.09
CA LEU A 201 -11.73 9.34 -3.41
C LEU A 201 -11.35 8.94 -4.83
N VAL A 202 -11.66 9.78 -5.81
CA VAL A 202 -11.32 9.51 -7.22
C VAL A 202 -9.80 9.39 -7.37
N SER A 203 -9.03 10.29 -6.76
CA SER A 203 -7.56 10.25 -6.82
C SER A 203 -6.99 8.98 -6.18
N LEU A 204 -7.50 8.55 -5.02
CA LEU A 204 -7.09 7.31 -4.36
C LEU A 204 -7.44 6.07 -5.19
N CYS A 205 -8.62 6.04 -5.82
CA CYS A 205 -9.00 4.95 -6.71
C CYS A 205 -8.08 4.87 -7.94
N LEU A 206 -7.77 6.02 -8.57
CA LEU A 206 -6.85 6.09 -9.71
C LEU A 206 -5.44 5.65 -9.29
N LEU A 207 -4.93 6.13 -8.17
CA LEU A 207 -3.62 5.73 -7.67
C LEU A 207 -3.58 4.23 -7.32
N THR A 208 -4.66 3.68 -6.74
CA THR A 208 -4.75 2.22 -6.47
C THR A 208 -4.69 1.42 -7.78
N MET A 209 -5.37 1.87 -8.83
CA MET A 209 -5.28 1.21 -10.15
C MET A 209 -3.86 1.28 -10.71
N VAL A 210 -3.17 2.42 -10.58
CA VAL A 210 -1.77 2.57 -11.00
C VAL A 210 -0.88 1.60 -10.21
N TRP A 211 -1.05 1.48 -8.88
CA TRP A 211 -0.24 0.56 -8.08
C TRP A 211 -0.48 -0.90 -8.47
N VAL A 212 -1.72 -1.32 -8.67
CA VAL A 212 -2.03 -2.69 -9.13
C VAL A 212 -1.46 -2.95 -10.52
N PHE A 213 -1.54 -1.97 -11.43
CA PHE A 213 -0.94 -2.07 -12.77
C PHE A 213 0.59 -2.19 -12.70
N MET A 214 1.26 -1.33 -11.93
CA MET A 214 2.72 -1.38 -11.78
C MET A 214 3.19 -2.64 -11.04
N PHE A 215 2.37 -3.13 -10.11
CA PHE A 215 2.59 -4.43 -9.47
C PHE A 215 2.52 -5.59 -10.49
N PHE A 216 1.54 -5.56 -11.39
CA PHE A 216 1.43 -6.52 -12.49
C PHE A 216 2.65 -6.46 -13.42
N CYS A 217 3.10 -5.26 -13.82
CA CYS A 217 4.32 -5.09 -14.60
C CYS A 217 5.56 -5.64 -13.86
N THR A 218 5.65 -5.40 -12.54
CA THR A 218 6.76 -5.94 -11.73
C THR A 218 6.72 -7.47 -11.71
N ALA A 219 5.54 -8.08 -11.60
CA ALA A 219 5.38 -9.53 -11.60
C ALA A 219 5.74 -10.17 -12.94
N LEU A 220 5.53 -9.46 -14.06
CA LEU A 220 5.85 -9.95 -15.41
C LEU A 220 7.34 -9.83 -15.76
N TYR A 221 7.96 -8.69 -15.44
CA TYR A 221 9.27 -8.36 -16.04
C TYR A 221 10.45 -8.50 -15.08
N PHE A 222 10.23 -8.39 -13.78
CA PHE A 222 11.33 -8.28 -12.82
C PHE A 222 11.33 -9.44 -11.83
N HIS A 223 12.51 -9.64 -11.17
CA HIS A 223 12.72 -10.61 -10.10
C HIS A 223 12.32 -12.05 -10.43
N ASP A 224 12.74 -12.98 -9.61
CA ASP A 224 12.34 -14.38 -9.67
C ASP A 224 11.08 -14.64 -8.86
N PHE A 225 10.43 -15.76 -9.07
CA PHE A 225 9.18 -16.11 -8.40
C PHE A 225 9.27 -16.01 -6.87
N SER A 226 10.33 -16.59 -6.28
CA SER A 226 10.53 -16.58 -4.81
C SER A 226 10.68 -15.18 -4.23
N GLN A 227 11.42 -14.30 -4.93
CA GLN A 227 11.65 -12.92 -4.54
C GLN A 227 10.36 -12.08 -4.58
N LYS A 228 9.53 -12.28 -5.62
CA LYS A 228 8.22 -11.65 -5.78
C LYS A 228 7.22 -12.15 -4.73
N LEU A 229 7.16 -13.47 -4.55
CA LEU A 229 6.26 -14.11 -3.60
C LEU A 229 6.54 -13.64 -2.17
N LEU A 230 7.81 -13.62 -1.74
CA LEU A 230 8.18 -13.10 -0.43
C LEU A 230 7.82 -11.63 -0.28
N GLY A 231 8.08 -10.80 -1.28
CA GLY A 231 7.72 -9.38 -1.25
C GLY A 231 6.21 -9.19 -1.01
N VAL A 232 5.34 -9.86 -1.79
CA VAL A 232 3.89 -9.72 -1.62
C VAL A 232 3.40 -10.33 -0.30
N LEU A 233 3.94 -11.46 0.15
CA LEU A 233 3.56 -12.07 1.43
C LEU A 233 3.88 -11.16 2.60
N ILE A 234 5.04 -10.48 2.60
CA ILE A 234 5.39 -9.50 3.62
C ILE A 234 4.42 -8.32 3.59
N GLY A 235 4.06 -7.81 2.41
CA GLY A 235 3.06 -6.75 2.27
C GLY A 235 1.67 -7.14 2.80
N LEU A 236 1.21 -8.35 2.47
CA LEU A 236 -0.04 -8.93 2.98
C LEU A 236 -0.01 -9.12 4.50
N THR A 237 1.11 -9.63 5.03
CA THR A 237 1.27 -9.86 6.47
C THR A 237 1.28 -8.54 7.24
N ALA A 238 1.97 -7.52 6.74
CA ALA A 238 1.98 -6.19 7.33
C ALA A 238 0.57 -5.55 7.35
N TRP A 239 -0.16 -5.63 6.24
CA TRP A 239 -1.55 -5.19 6.17
C TRP A 239 -2.45 -5.98 7.12
N TYR A 240 -2.38 -7.31 7.11
CA TYR A 240 -3.22 -8.15 7.97
C TYR A 240 -2.92 -7.91 9.44
N GLY A 241 -1.65 -7.90 9.84
CA GLY A 241 -1.22 -7.67 11.20
C GLY A 241 -1.66 -6.31 11.75
N THR A 242 -1.65 -5.26 10.91
CA THR A 242 -2.12 -3.94 11.31
C THR A 242 -3.65 -3.86 11.33
N TYR A 243 -4.33 -4.05 10.20
CA TYR A 243 -5.77 -3.79 10.07
C TYR A 243 -6.68 -4.90 10.59
N ARG A 244 -6.22 -6.16 10.63
CA ARG A 244 -7.04 -7.29 11.07
C ARG A 244 -6.72 -7.76 12.50
N VAL A 245 -5.57 -7.34 13.05
CA VAL A 245 -5.15 -7.76 14.39
C VAL A 245 -4.97 -6.56 15.32
N TRP A 246 -4.03 -5.66 15.00
CA TRP A 246 -3.62 -4.63 15.94
C TRP A 246 -4.60 -3.46 16.02
N TYR A 247 -5.12 -2.94 14.91
CA TYR A 247 -6.03 -1.78 14.90
C TYR A 247 -7.41 -2.07 15.50
N LEU A 248 -7.70 -3.31 15.81
CA LEU A 248 -8.84 -3.72 16.64
C LEU A 248 -8.61 -3.47 18.14
N LYS A 249 -7.37 -3.24 18.57
CA LYS A 249 -7.00 -3.04 19.97
C LYS A 249 -7.17 -1.58 20.40
N PRO A 250 -7.48 -1.30 21.70
CA PRO A 250 -7.73 0.08 22.18
C PRO A 250 -6.50 1.01 22.05
N PHE A 251 -5.28 0.51 22.21
CA PHE A 251 -4.02 1.28 22.12
C PHE A 251 -3.42 1.21 20.71
N SER A 252 -4.22 1.52 19.71
CA SER A 252 -3.80 1.51 18.31
C SER A 252 -4.37 2.72 17.57
N PRO A 253 -3.94 3.00 16.34
CA PRO A 253 -4.58 4.01 15.48
C PRO A 253 -6.09 3.81 15.33
N GLY A 254 -6.57 2.58 15.47
CA GLY A 254 -7.98 2.21 15.28
C GLY A 254 -8.31 1.94 13.80
N LEU A 255 -9.49 1.41 13.56
CA LEU A 255 -10.00 1.16 12.21
C LEU A 255 -10.61 2.42 11.59
N PRO A 256 -10.63 2.55 10.24
CA PRO A 256 -11.29 3.64 9.53
C PRO A 256 -12.78 3.76 9.88
N LEU A 257 -13.46 2.62 9.98
CA LEU A 257 -14.84 2.52 10.43
C LEU A 257 -14.85 1.80 11.79
N PRO A 258 -14.90 2.52 12.91
CA PRO A 258 -14.96 1.89 14.21
C PRO A 258 -16.27 1.10 14.33
N HIS A 259 -16.17 -0.14 14.83
CA HIS A 259 -17.33 -0.91 15.23
C HIS A 259 -18.02 -0.14 16.37
N ILE A 260 -19.13 0.54 16.07
CA ILE A 260 -20.00 1.09 17.10
C ILE A 260 -20.72 -0.13 17.71
N PRO A 261 -20.47 -0.47 18.97
CA PRO A 261 -21.22 -1.55 19.61
C PRO A 261 -22.70 -1.17 19.58
N LEU A 262 -23.55 -2.05 19.06
CA LEU A 262 -25.01 -1.89 19.03
C LEU A 262 -25.66 -1.80 20.43
N SER A 263 -24.87 -1.67 21.48
CA SER A 263 -25.28 -1.70 22.90
C SER A 263 -25.92 -0.41 23.43
N SER A 264 -26.04 0.66 22.66
CA SER A 264 -26.66 1.91 23.17
C SER A 264 -28.14 2.09 22.80
N LYS A 265 -28.81 1.10 22.23
CA LYS A 265 -30.25 1.15 21.92
C LYS A 265 -31.17 0.52 22.98
N LYS A 266 -30.73 0.39 24.20
CA LYS A 266 -31.58 -0.14 25.30
C LYS A 266 -31.63 0.76 26.51
N TYR A 267 -31.98 2.02 26.36
CA TYR A 267 -32.52 2.84 27.48
C TYR A 267 -33.26 4.03 26.89
N SER A 268 -34.46 3.83 26.43
CA SER A 268 -35.51 4.84 26.40
C SER A 268 -36.82 4.19 25.97
N TYR A 269 -37.45 3.45 26.87
CA TYR A 269 -38.90 3.29 26.96
C TYR A 269 -39.23 2.69 28.33
N SER A 270 -39.36 3.51 29.35
CA SER A 270 -40.32 3.33 30.42
C SER A 270 -40.42 4.68 31.18
N ARG A 271 -41.34 5.47 30.80
CA ARG A 271 -42.42 6.18 31.54
C ARG A 271 -42.96 7.32 30.71
#